data_91b9764c51204125dde03846626d77a9
#
_entry.id   91b9764c51204125dde03846626d77a9
#
_cell.length_a   1.000
_cell.length_b   1.000
_cell.length_c   1.000
_cell.angle_alpha   90.00
_cell.angle_beta   90.00
_cell.angle_gamma   90.00
#
_symmetry.space_group_name_H-M   'P 1'
#
loop_
_entity.id
_entity.type
_entity.pdbx_description
1 polymer ?
#
loop_
_entity_poly.entity_id
_entity_poly.type
_entity_poly.pdbx_seq_one_letter_code
_entity_poly.pdbx_strand_id
1 'polypeptide(L)'
;MESEAPHFNLIDEPWIPVSMIDGSFGEVSLRELFKKAASIRTVAGDIPQQSAPILRLCLAIVYRTYALAHEEYLRHGEEVDPIELWREAWEDGTFDLSLLDSYLDQVHDRFDLFGQKPFMQVAGLKYVAKEYDSVSEFIADVPKPEKFLFSMRSKSAPEAISFGEAARWLLFCLAFDCAGIKSPVVGNTHVTSGKVYAPKGIPSIGWLGAIGAVFVQGSNFFETLMLNWAVNNGPKSDSHFLIPDDIPAWELPVQSADLGVHAAKGPVGLFTVLDRRIRLVVNEDMDAVEGIIVCYGDIVQPIGTSRYETMTAWYESAKKQKELNLPRAPLLPKTHDASKALWRGLGPLLLSEGQGIEDELRPGVVRWVGTLRDEGIDDLPRTLCLHAQGVEYGTQSSVITNAYDDELDIADILVRTDSGASRCAVGSVNRMERAVDYLVELARDVEMIAGARTVSGRYLDDIREEAYLALDPLMRQRLRDFPSDCSPEDYCAAWCVDAKKIIASIGGRFVSKFPQSRFERREKREDKQANRRTEGGSIAEAERRFNRKLKEALGV
;
A
#
# COMPACT_ATOMS: atom_id res chain seq x y z
N MET A 1 25.07 21.84 35.48
CA MET A 1 25.51 21.29 34.19
C MET A 1 24.22 21.13 33.43
N GLU A 2 24.00 21.91 32.37
CA GLU A 2 22.94 21.59 31.42
C GLU A 2 23.33 20.20 30.83
N SER A 3 22.48 19.18 31.04
CA SER A 3 22.70 17.90 30.41
C SER A 3 22.61 18.12 28.90
N GLU A 4 23.67 17.77 28.20
CA GLU A 4 23.68 17.82 26.73
C GLU A 4 22.50 16.95 26.24
N ALA A 5 21.68 17.49 25.31
CA ALA A 5 20.59 16.73 24.71
C ALA A 5 21.15 15.47 24.06
N PRO A 6 20.42 14.32 24.07
CA PRO A 6 20.90 13.13 23.39
C PRO A 6 21.08 13.42 21.90
N HIS A 7 22.01 12.73 21.29
CA HIS A 7 22.30 12.81 19.86
C HIS A 7 22.05 11.45 19.23
N PHE A 8 21.27 11.41 18.15
CA PHE A 8 21.07 10.20 17.35
C PHE A 8 20.75 10.61 15.90
N ASN A 9 21.77 10.58 15.05
CA ASN A 9 21.65 11.00 13.67
C ASN A 9 21.34 9.82 12.76
N LEU A 10 20.20 9.85 12.09
CA LEU A 10 19.70 8.76 11.23
C LEU A 10 20.55 8.51 9.98
N ILE A 11 21.41 9.46 9.60
CA ILE A 11 22.36 9.30 8.49
C ILE A 11 23.49 8.37 8.88
N ASP A 12 23.98 8.44 10.12
CA ASP A 12 25.20 7.77 10.54
C ASP A 12 24.96 6.64 11.57
N GLU A 13 23.91 6.75 12.39
CA GLU A 13 23.59 5.74 13.39
C GLU A 13 22.70 4.62 12.80
N PRO A 14 22.92 3.34 13.19
CA PRO A 14 22.13 2.22 12.68
C PRO A 14 20.72 2.23 13.29
N TRP A 15 19.70 2.16 12.43
CA TRP A 15 18.29 2.14 12.83
C TRP A 15 17.37 1.40 11.87
N ILE A 16 17.85 1.06 10.67
CA ILE A 16 17.08 0.37 9.63
C ILE A 16 17.43 -1.11 9.67
N PRO A 17 16.51 -1.99 10.13
CA PRO A 17 16.73 -3.42 10.05
C PRO A 17 16.74 -3.87 8.59
N VAL A 18 17.69 -4.70 8.23
CA VAL A 18 17.86 -5.22 6.88
C VAL A 18 18.06 -6.73 6.88
N SER A 19 17.54 -7.38 5.83
CA SER A 19 17.90 -8.73 5.45
C SER A 19 18.90 -8.65 4.30
N MET A 20 20.04 -9.28 4.44
CA MET A 20 21.07 -9.31 3.41
C MET A 20 20.83 -10.45 2.41
N ILE A 21 21.43 -10.36 1.23
CA ILE A 21 21.33 -11.41 0.19
C ILE A 21 21.93 -12.74 0.67
N ASP A 22 22.98 -12.68 1.50
CA ASP A 22 23.62 -13.88 2.09
C ASP A 22 22.80 -14.55 3.20
N GLY A 23 21.64 -13.98 3.54
CA GLY A 23 20.73 -14.47 4.59
C GLY A 23 21.05 -13.96 5.99
N SER A 24 22.07 -13.12 6.17
CA SER A 24 22.33 -12.45 7.45
C SER A 24 21.34 -11.31 7.69
N PHE A 25 21.22 -10.88 8.95
CA PHE A 25 20.39 -9.77 9.39
C PHE A 25 21.24 -8.75 10.16
N GLY A 26 20.87 -7.48 10.07
CA GLY A 26 21.53 -6.43 10.82
C GLY A 26 20.72 -5.13 10.80
N GLU A 27 21.26 -4.12 11.43
CA GLU A 27 20.76 -2.74 11.30
C GLU A 27 21.83 -1.89 10.61
N VAL A 28 21.39 -0.97 9.77
CA VAL A 28 22.25 -0.03 9.03
C VAL A 28 21.73 1.40 9.20
N SER A 29 22.62 2.37 9.01
CA SER A 29 22.25 3.78 8.88
C SER A 29 21.77 4.10 7.46
N LEU A 30 21.24 5.29 7.20
CA LEU A 30 20.86 5.72 5.85
C LEU A 30 22.06 5.71 4.89
N ARG A 31 23.21 6.21 5.32
CA ARG A 31 24.43 6.22 4.51
C ARG A 31 24.90 4.80 4.16
N GLU A 32 24.89 3.92 5.13
CA GLU A 32 25.24 2.51 4.91
C GLU A 32 24.23 1.79 4.01
N LEU A 33 22.93 2.12 4.14
CA LEU A 33 21.88 1.56 3.33
C LEU A 33 22.12 1.82 1.84
N PHE A 34 22.42 3.07 1.44
CA PHE A 34 22.73 3.38 0.05
C PHE A 34 24.02 2.72 -0.42
N LYS A 35 25.09 2.71 0.40
CA LYS A 35 26.36 2.05 0.07
C LYS A 35 26.23 0.55 -0.12
N LYS A 36 25.35 -0.10 0.62
CA LYS A 36 25.16 -1.56 0.63
C LYS A 36 23.90 -2.01 -0.12
N ALA A 37 23.19 -1.10 -0.79
CA ALA A 37 21.86 -1.35 -1.38
C ALA A 37 21.83 -2.60 -2.28
N ALA A 38 22.86 -2.82 -3.11
CA ALA A 38 22.98 -4.01 -3.95
C ALA A 38 23.22 -5.32 -3.18
N SER A 39 23.66 -5.26 -1.92
CA SER A 39 23.89 -6.45 -1.05
C SER A 39 22.74 -6.68 -0.07
N ILE A 40 21.84 -5.73 0.08
CA ILE A 40 20.65 -5.81 0.93
C ILE A 40 19.52 -6.40 0.09
N ARG A 41 18.88 -7.47 0.58
CA ARG A 41 17.69 -8.05 -0.07
C ARG A 41 16.49 -7.13 0.10
N THR A 42 16.19 -6.75 1.35
CA THR A 42 15.04 -5.89 1.67
C THR A 42 15.26 -5.21 3.02
N VAL A 43 14.61 -4.07 3.18
CA VAL A 43 14.46 -3.42 4.49
C VAL A 43 13.33 -4.08 5.26
N ALA A 44 13.46 -4.11 6.57
CA ALA A 44 12.49 -4.69 7.48
C ALA A 44 12.02 -3.64 8.50
N GLY A 45 11.25 -4.06 9.47
CA GLY A 45 10.76 -3.24 10.57
C GLY A 45 10.32 -4.10 11.74
N ASP A 46 9.82 -3.47 12.79
CA ASP A 46 9.18 -4.15 13.92
C ASP A 46 7.86 -4.81 13.47
N ILE A 47 7.23 -4.22 12.44
CA ILE A 47 6.09 -4.77 11.69
C ILE A 47 6.32 -4.57 10.19
N PRO A 48 5.72 -5.40 9.32
CA PRO A 48 5.92 -5.31 7.86
C PRO A 48 5.61 -3.92 7.29
N GLN A 49 4.57 -3.24 7.79
CA GLN A 49 4.12 -1.94 7.30
C GLN A 49 5.11 -0.79 7.50
N GLN A 50 6.22 -1.00 8.21
CA GLN A 50 7.28 -0.01 8.34
C GLN A 50 8.20 0.05 7.11
N SER A 51 8.24 -0.99 6.27
CA SER A 51 9.11 -1.01 5.09
C SER A 51 8.71 0.02 4.03
N ALA A 52 7.42 0.22 3.78
CA ALA A 52 6.97 1.23 2.80
C ALA A 52 7.32 2.68 3.18
N PRO A 53 7.12 3.15 4.41
CA PRO A 53 7.60 4.48 4.85
C PRO A 53 9.12 4.65 4.72
N ILE A 54 9.90 3.60 5.06
CA ILE A 54 11.37 3.63 4.90
C ILE A 54 11.76 3.71 3.42
N LEU A 55 11.13 2.90 2.55
CA LEU A 55 11.33 2.97 1.10
C LEU A 55 11.03 4.37 0.56
N ARG A 56 9.91 4.97 0.96
CA ARG A 56 9.52 6.33 0.54
C ARG A 56 10.50 7.39 1.01
N LEU A 57 11.04 7.27 2.22
CA LEU A 57 12.10 8.14 2.73
C LEU A 57 13.35 8.05 1.83
N CYS A 58 13.79 6.83 1.52
CA CYS A 58 14.94 6.61 0.64
C CYS A 58 14.71 7.15 -0.77
N LEU A 59 13.51 6.91 -1.34
CA LEU A 59 13.13 7.46 -2.64
C LEU A 59 13.10 9.00 -2.62
N ALA A 60 12.60 9.62 -1.55
CA ALA A 60 12.61 11.08 -1.44
C ALA A 60 14.05 11.65 -1.43
N ILE A 61 14.99 10.97 -0.78
CA ILE A 61 16.42 11.31 -0.81
C ILE A 61 16.96 11.19 -2.24
N VAL A 62 16.69 10.08 -2.94
CA VAL A 62 17.14 9.87 -4.33
C VAL A 62 16.54 10.94 -5.25
N TYR A 63 15.22 11.13 -5.26
CA TYR A 63 14.56 12.15 -6.07
C TYR A 63 15.17 13.54 -5.83
N ARG A 64 15.36 13.91 -4.56
CA ARG A 64 15.88 15.23 -4.20
C ARG A 64 17.32 15.42 -4.64
N THR A 65 18.18 14.44 -4.41
CA THR A 65 19.59 14.47 -4.82
C THR A 65 19.72 14.67 -6.34
N TYR A 66 19.02 13.84 -7.11
CA TYR A 66 19.09 13.91 -8.57
C TYR A 66 18.34 15.11 -9.17
N ALA A 67 17.31 15.64 -8.50
CA ALA A 67 16.68 16.88 -8.92
C ALA A 67 17.63 18.09 -8.79
N LEU A 68 18.42 18.14 -7.71
CA LEU A 68 19.43 19.18 -7.52
C LEU A 68 20.57 19.04 -8.53
N ALA A 69 21.05 17.82 -8.78
CA ALA A 69 22.09 17.57 -9.79
C ALA A 69 21.61 17.94 -11.20
N HIS A 70 20.39 17.53 -11.57
CA HIS A 70 19.78 17.86 -12.86
C HIS A 70 19.64 19.39 -13.05
N GLU A 71 19.20 20.11 -12.00
CA GLU A 71 19.15 21.60 -12.04
C GLU A 71 20.54 22.21 -12.26
N GLU A 72 21.59 21.61 -11.68
CA GLU A 72 22.98 22.10 -11.86
C GLU A 72 23.46 21.86 -13.29
N TYR A 73 23.22 20.71 -13.91
CA TYR A 73 23.49 20.45 -15.32
C TYR A 73 22.84 21.52 -16.23
N LEU A 74 21.54 21.78 -16.00
CA LEU A 74 20.82 22.79 -16.78
C LEU A 74 21.42 24.21 -16.61
N ARG A 75 21.88 24.58 -15.40
CA ARG A 75 22.56 25.87 -15.17
C ARG A 75 23.87 25.99 -15.92
N HIS A 76 24.58 24.88 -16.15
CA HIS A 76 25.80 24.84 -16.94
C HIS A 76 25.55 24.71 -18.46
N GLY A 77 24.29 24.67 -18.88
CA GLY A 77 23.88 24.53 -20.28
C GLY A 77 23.96 23.10 -20.81
N GLU A 78 23.98 22.13 -19.93
CA GLU A 78 23.97 20.72 -20.26
C GLU A 78 22.52 20.22 -20.16
N GLU A 79 21.94 19.80 -21.30
CA GLU A 79 20.60 19.23 -21.36
C GLU A 79 20.71 17.71 -21.18
N VAL A 80 20.40 17.22 -19.99
CA VAL A 80 20.47 15.81 -19.62
C VAL A 80 19.04 15.26 -19.49
N ASP A 81 18.73 14.16 -20.20
CA ASP A 81 17.45 13.47 -20.04
C ASP A 81 17.41 12.76 -18.67
N PRO A 82 16.37 12.97 -17.85
CA PRO A 82 16.20 12.23 -16.60
C PRO A 82 16.26 10.70 -16.74
N ILE A 83 15.84 10.15 -17.88
CA ILE A 83 15.92 8.71 -18.15
C ILE A 83 17.37 8.24 -18.30
N GLU A 84 18.25 9.07 -18.88
CA GLU A 84 19.68 8.75 -18.98
C GLU A 84 20.34 8.70 -17.59
N LEU A 85 20.01 9.63 -16.67
CA LEU A 85 20.50 9.56 -15.30
C LEU A 85 20.04 8.27 -14.58
N TRP A 86 18.82 7.85 -14.84
CA TRP A 86 18.31 6.58 -14.35
C TRP A 86 19.07 5.39 -14.97
N ARG A 87 19.28 5.41 -16.29
CA ARG A 87 19.97 4.34 -17.04
C ARG A 87 21.41 4.16 -16.57
N GLU A 88 22.16 5.25 -16.42
CA GLU A 88 23.53 5.22 -15.91
C GLU A 88 23.61 4.54 -14.54
N ALA A 89 22.74 4.95 -13.59
CA ALA A 89 22.71 4.31 -12.26
C ALA A 89 22.34 2.82 -12.34
N TRP A 90 21.40 2.45 -13.23
CA TRP A 90 20.99 1.06 -13.43
C TRP A 90 22.12 0.19 -13.99
N GLU A 91 22.82 0.66 -15.02
CA GLU A 91 23.94 -0.03 -15.66
C GLU A 91 25.16 -0.16 -14.73
N ASP A 92 25.42 0.85 -13.90
CA ASP A 92 26.47 0.83 -12.89
C ASP A 92 26.13 -0.09 -11.70
N GLY A 93 24.86 -0.43 -11.49
CA GLY A 93 24.39 -1.23 -10.37
C GLY A 93 24.49 -0.52 -9.02
N THR A 94 24.63 0.82 -9.04
CA THR A 94 24.76 1.68 -7.86
C THR A 94 24.35 3.12 -8.20
N PHE A 95 23.88 3.86 -7.20
CA PHE A 95 23.72 5.31 -7.33
C PHE A 95 25.10 5.99 -7.33
N ASP A 96 25.15 7.23 -7.84
CA ASP A 96 26.32 8.08 -7.59
C ASP A 96 26.40 8.41 -6.08
N LEU A 97 27.25 7.65 -5.39
CA LEU A 97 27.45 7.80 -3.95
C LEU A 97 28.06 9.14 -3.57
N SER A 98 28.78 9.81 -4.50
CA SER A 98 29.35 11.13 -4.19
C SER A 98 28.27 12.20 -4.17
N LEU A 99 27.29 12.13 -5.06
CA LEU A 99 26.12 13.02 -5.05
C LEU A 99 25.26 12.79 -3.80
N LEU A 100 24.98 11.51 -3.49
CA LEU A 100 24.20 11.15 -2.31
C LEU A 100 24.88 11.57 -1.01
N ASP A 101 26.16 11.26 -0.84
CA ASP A 101 26.93 11.65 0.36
C ASP A 101 26.99 13.17 0.51
N SER A 102 27.21 13.92 -0.60
CA SER A 102 27.20 15.39 -0.59
C SER A 102 25.84 15.95 -0.13
N TYR A 103 24.74 15.39 -0.63
CA TYR A 103 23.40 15.80 -0.20
C TYR A 103 23.13 15.45 1.26
N LEU A 104 23.48 14.24 1.70
CA LEU A 104 23.29 13.81 3.08
C LEU A 104 24.12 14.68 4.05
N ASP A 105 25.34 15.06 3.68
CA ASP A 105 26.18 15.98 4.46
C ASP A 105 25.55 17.38 4.55
N GLN A 106 24.96 17.88 3.46
CA GLN A 106 24.27 19.18 3.44
C GLN A 106 23.08 19.23 4.39
N VAL A 107 22.35 18.12 4.55
CA VAL A 107 21.14 18.06 5.40
C VAL A 107 21.37 17.35 6.73
N HIS A 108 22.61 17.04 7.08
CA HIS A 108 22.98 16.21 8.22
C HIS A 108 22.35 16.68 9.55
N ASP A 109 22.34 17.97 9.84
CA ASP A 109 21.76 18.56 11.03
C ASP A 109 20.22 18.37 11.15
N ARG A 110 19.58 17.99 10.05
CA ARG A 110 18.13 17.77 9.97
C ARG A 110 17.71 16.34 10.21
N PHE A 111 18.65 15.41 10.27
CA PHE A 111 18.43 13.99 10.49
C PHE A 111 18.72 13.54 11.94
N ASP A 112 19.10 14.45 12.83
CA ASP A 112 19.19 14.17 14.26
C ASP A 112 17.78 14.13 14.88
N LEU A 113 17.45 13.04 15.60
CA LEU A 113 16.15 12.89 16.26
C LEU A 113 15.94 13.91 17.41
N PHE A 114 17.00 14.43 17.99
CA PHE A 114 16.94 15.29 19.19
C PHE A 114 17.65 16.63 19.00
N GLY A 115 18.09 16.92 17.80
CA GLY A 115 18.74 18.18 17.46
C GLY A 115 17.83 19.41 17.60
N GLN A 116 18.40 20.58 17.35
CA GLN A 116 17.61 21.84 17.38
C GLN A 116 16.45 21.86 16.40
N LYS A 117 16.58 21.15 15.30
CA LYS A 117 15.56 20.92 14.27
C LYS A 117 15.37 19.40 14.10
N PRO A 118 14.68 18.75 15.04
CA PRO A 118 14.65 17.30 15.09
C PRO A 118 13.95 16.71 13.86
N PHE A 119 14.48 15.58 13.37
CA PHE A 119 14.05 14.94 12.13
C PHE A 119 12.53 14.71 12.12
N MET A 120 11.84 15.33 11.15
CA MET A 120 10.39 15.23 10.92
C MET A 120 9.51 15.48 12.17
N GLN A 121 10.01 16.27 13.11
CA GLN A 121 9.34 16.62 14.36
C GLN A 121 9.21 18.15 14.54
N VAL A 122 8.45 18.56 15.54
CA VAL A 122 8.33 19.96 15.94
C VAL A 122 9.04 20.17 17.27
N ALA A 123 10.16 20.88 17.24
CA ALA A 123 10.93 21.21 18.43
C ALA A 123 10.08 21.97 19.44
N GLY A 124 10.17 21.55 20.73
CA GLY A 124 9.47 22.23 21.81
C GLY A 124 7.93 22.05 21.82
N LEU A 125 7.36 21.17 21.01
CA LEU A 125 5.92 20.84 21.04
C LEU A 125 5.51 20.42 22.47
N LYS A 126 4.39 20.96 22.97
CA LYS A 126 3.88 20.67 24.31
C LYS A 126 2.36 20.55 24.30
N TYR A 127 1.81 19.58 25.03
CA TYR A 127 0.38 19.58 25.30
C TYR A 127 -0.04 20.74 26.22
N VAL A 128 -1.31 21.14 26.11
CA VAL A 128 -1.89 22.18 26.98
C VAL A 128 -2.18 21.64 28.39
N ALA A 129 -2.64 20.39 28.52
CA ALA A 129 -3.21 19.86 29.76
C ALA A 129 -2.46 18.66 30.37
N LYS A 130 -1.43 18.12 29.70
CA LYS A 130 -0.62 16.98 30.16
C LYS A 130 0.81 17.15 29.67
N GLU A 131 1.72 16.38 30.23
CA GLU A 131 3.13 16.43 29.85
C GLU A 131 3.38 15.74 28.52
N TYR A 132 3.06 14.44 28.44
CA TYR A 132 3.16 13.62 27.22
C TYR A 132 2.24 12.40 27.30
N ASP A 133 2.13 11.61 26.25
CA ASP A 133 1.55 10.28 26.24
C ASP A 133 2.66 9.23 26.36
N SER A 134 2.38 8.11 27.02
CA SER A 134 3.31 6.97 27.06
C SER A 134 3.71 6.53 25.65
N VAL A 135 4.94 6.08 25.48
CA VAL A 135 5.43 5.54 24.22
C VAL A 135 4.57 4.37 23.70
N SER A 136 3.87 3.66 24.59
CA SER A 136 2.92 2.60 24.21
C SER A 136 1.75 3.08 23.35
N GLU A 137 1.38 4.37 23.43
CA GLU A 137 0.36 4.97 22.55
C GLU A 137 0.87 5.20 21.11
N PHE A 138 2.18 5.29 20.95
CA PHE A 138 2.86 5.49 19.69
C PHE A 138 3.01 4.19 18.90
N ILE A 139 3.17 3.06 19.59
CA ILE A 139 3.46 1.76 19.02
C ILE A 139 2.14 1.09 18.60
N ALA A 140 1.97 0.84 17.30
CA ALA A 140 0.73 0.28 16.77
C ALA A 140 0.52 -1.20 17.16
N ASP A 141 1.57 -1.96 17.39
CA ASP A 141 1.51 -3.38 17.74
C ASP A 141 1.39 -3.66 19.23
N VAL A 142 1.31 -2.62 20.09
CA VAL A 142 0.98 -2.80 21.50
C VAL A 142 -0.50 -3.09 21.65
N PRO A 143 -0.88 -4.23 22.26
CA PRO A 143 -2.28 -4.56 22.51
C PRO A 143 -2.93 -3.50 23.42
N LYS A 144 -3.99 -2.85 22.94
CA LYS A 144 -4.82 -1.94 23.72
C LYS A 144 -6.14 -2.63 24.04
N PRO A 145 -6.79 -2.34 25.20
CA PRO A 145 -8.02 -3.04 25.61
C PRO A 145 -9.12 -3.08 24.54
N GLU A 146 -9.18 -2.06 23.69
CA GLU A 146 -10.19 -1.90 22.64
C GLU A 146 -9.66 -2.19 21.23
N LYS A 147 -8.36 -2.50 21.08
CA LYS A 147 -7.67 -2.53 19.80
C LYS A 147 -6.64 -3.67 19.80
N PHE A 148 -7.12 -4.88 19.62
CA PHE A 148 -6.24 -6.05 19.60
C PHE A 148 -5.73 -6.31 18.19
N LEU A 149 -4.45 -6.06 17.95
CA LEU A 149 -3.68 -6.64 16.86
C LEU A 149 -2.81 -7.77 17.43
N PHE A 150 -2.50 -8.78 16.63
CA PHE A 150 -1.54 -9.81 17.01
C PHE A 150 -0.19 -9.14 17.24
N SER A 151 0.30 -9.19 18.47
CA SER A 151 1.56 -8.59 18.86
C SER A 151 2.54 -9.68 19.30
N MET A 152 3.79 -9.54 18.89
CA MET A 152 4.92 -10.35 19.39
C MET A 152 5.44 -9.81 20.74
N ARG A 153 4.94 -8.68 21.21
CA ARG A 153 5.35 -8.05 22.45
C ARG A 153 4.79 -8.80 23.66
N SER A 154 5.54 -8.77 24.76
CA SER A 154 5.13 -9.31 26.05
C SER A 154 3.86 -8.61 26.58
N LYS A 155 3.19 -9.21 27.56
CA LYS A 155 1.92 -8.74 28.15
C LYS A 155 1.94 -7.35 28.75
N SER A 156 3.12 -6.79 29.06
CA SER A 156 3.30 -5.41 29.51
C SER A 156 3.70 -4.52 28.34
N ALA A 157 3.03 -3.37 28.19
CA ALA A 157 3.48 -2.33 27.27
C ALA A 157 4.91 -1.90 27.63
N PRO A 158 5.76 -1.56 26.64
CA PRO A 158 7.10 -1.04 26.94
C PRO A 158 7.00 0.31 27.65
N GLU A 159 7.85 0.50 28.65
CA GLU A 159 7.99 1.79 29.35
C GLU A 159 8.84 2.77 28.52
N ALA A 160 9.82 2.24 27.78
CA ALA A 160 10.68 2.98 26.87
C ALA A 160 11.13 2.10 25.68
N ILE A 161 11.57 2.72 24.58
CA ILE A 161 12.11 2.08 23.39
C ILE A 161 13.41 2.74 22.95
N SER A 162 14.26 2.01 22.20
CA SER A 162 15.50 2.55 21.67
C SER A 162 15.26 3.68 20.67
N PHE A 163 16.26 4.51 20.43
CA PHE A 163 16.17 5.61 19.45
C PHE A 163 15.94 5.11 18.01
N GLY A 164 16.58 4.01 17.64
CA GLY A 164 16.36 3.38 16.32
C GLY A 164 14.92 2.86 16.15
N GLU A 165 14.38 2.20 17.19
CA GLU A 165 12.98 1.78 17.17
C GLU A 165 12.04 2.99 17.13
N ALA A 166 12.33 4.05 17.88
CA ALA A 166 11.53 5.28 17.87
C ALA A 166 11.52 5.97 16.51
N ALA A 167 12.64 5.92 15.76
CA ALA A 167 12.71 6.44 14.39
C ALA A 167 11.77 5.67 13.44
N ARG A 168 11.71 4.35 13.54
CA ARG A 168 10.80 3.51 12.73
C ARG A 168 9.34 3.81 13.07
N TRP A 169 9.00 3.92 14.35
CA TRP A 169 7.63 4.26 14.76
C TRP A 169 7.25 5.71 14.42
N LEU A 170 8.22 6.64 14.41
CA LEU A 170 8.00 8.02 13.93
C LEU A 170 7.53 8.01 12.47
N LEU A 171 8.24 7.31 11.60
CA LEU A 171 7.84 7.19 10.19
C LEU A 171 6.50 6.46 10.03
N PHE A 172 6.26 5.41 10.81
CA PHE A 172 4.98 4.71 10.79
C PHE A 172 3.83 5.61 11.24
N CYS A 173 4.00 6.40 12.30
CA CYS A 173 2.98 7.32 12.78
C CYS A 173 2.64 8.38 11.72
N LEU A 174 3.65 8.99 11.09
CA LEU A 174 3.44 9.93 9.99
C LEU A 174 2.71 9.29 8.81
N ALA A 175 2.95 8.00 8.54
CA ALA A 175 2.37 7.29 7.42
C ALA A 175 0.94 6.78 7.67
N PHE A 176 0.64 6.32 8.90
CA PHE A 176 -0.55 5.50 9.18
C PHE A 176 -1.37 5.91 10.41
N ASP A 177 -1.02 6.98 11.13
CA ASP A 177 -1.78 7.32 12.35
C ASP A 177 -3.27 7.58 12.07
N CYS A 178 -4.09 7.17 13.04
CA CYS A 178 -5.55 7.20 12.97
C CYS A 178 -6.13 8.62 13.01
N ALA A 179 -7.31 8.80 12.38
CA ALA A 179 -8.13 9.98 12.52
C ALA A 179 -8.91 9.92 13.85
N GLY A 180 -8.28 10.29 14.94
CA GLY A 180 -8.93 10.38 16.24
C GLY A 180 -8.99 11.83 16.75
N ILE A 181 -9.76 12.06 17.79
CA ILE A 181 -9.69 13.35 18.52
C ILE A 181 -8.29 13.44 19.14
N LYS A 182 -7.56 14.51 18.85
CA LYS A 182 -6.23 14.76 19.41
C LYS A 182 -6.29 15.74 20.58
N SER A 183 -5.36 15.57 21.52
CA SER A 183 -5.14 16.55 22.59
C SER A 183 -4.56 17.84 22.02
N PRO A 184 -5.02 19.02 22.48
CA PRO A 184 -4.48 20.29 22.00
C PRO A 184 -3.04 20.49 22.45
N VAL A 185 -2.24 21.04 21.54
CA VAL A 185 -0.86 21.48 21.79
C VAL A 185 -0.81 23.01 21.84
N VAL A 186 0.19 23.53 22.55
CA VAL A 186 0.41 24.98 22.64
C VAL A 186 0.71 25.54 21.26
N GLY A 187 -0.01 26.58 20.84
CA GLY A 187 0.13 27.21 19.52
C GLY A 187 -0.82 26.65 18.46
N ASN A 188 -1.64 25.63 18.75
CA ASN A 188 -2.65 25.15 17.82
C ASN A 188 -3.90 26.05 17.86
N THR A 189 -4.31 26.60 16.71
CA THR A 189 -5.46 27.48 16.57
C THR A 189 -6.77 26.74 16.26
N HIS A 190 -6.70 25.46 15.89
CA HIS A 190 -7.85 24.63 15.50
C HIS A 190 -8.47 23.88 16.69
N VAL A 191 -8.51 24.51 17.87
CA VAL A 191 -9.04 23.90 19.09
C VAL A 191 -10.53 24.23 19.25
N THR A 192 -11.36 23.21 19.46
CA THR A 192 -12.78 23.34 19.75
C THR A 192 -13.13 22.57 21.01
N SER A 193 -13.65 23.26 22.04
CA SER A 193 -14.02 22.65 23.33
C SER A 193 -12.87 21.83 23.96
N GLY A 194 -11.63 22.34 23.91
CA GLY A 194 -10.46 21.69 24.49
C GLY A 194 -9.97 20.44 23.70
N LYS A 195 -10.37 20.29 22.45
CA LYS A 195 -10.03 19.14 21.58
C LYS A 195 -9.69 19.62 20.18
N VAL A 196 -8.86 18.85 19.46
CA VAL A 196 -8.56 19.06 18.04
C VAL A 196 -9.22 17.95 17.24
N TYR A 197 -10.11 18.35 16.37
CA TYR A 197 -10.87 17.43 15.51
C TYR A 197 -10.27 17.38 14.11
N ALA A 198 -10.42 16.22 13.46
CA ALA A 198 -10.14 16.06 12.05
C ALA A 198 -10.94 17.05 11.20
N PRO A 199 -10.34 17.73 10.21
CA PRO A 199 -11.07 18.57 9.28
C PRO A 199 -12.12 17.78 8.49
N LYS A 200 -13.30 18.38 8.33
CA LYS A 200 -14.40 17.72 7.60
C LYS A 200 -14.09 17.54 6.13
N GLY A 201 -14.37 16.34 5.62
CA GLY A 201 -14.33 16.05 4.19
C GLY A 201 -12.96 15.67 3.63
N ILE A 202 -11.92 15.65 4.46
CA ILE A 202 -10.56 15.25 4.12
C ILE A 202 -10.21 14.00 4.94
N PRO A 203 -9.57 12.97 4.37
CA PRO A 203 -8.96 11.91 5.16
C PRO A 203 -7.95 12.54 6.13
N SER A 204 -8.13 12.31 7.43
CA SER A 204 -7.24 12.87 8.45
C SER A 204 -6.46 11.76 9.14
N ILE A 205 -6.12 10.75 8.36
CA ILE A 205 -5.17 9.67 8.65
C ILE A 205 -3.85 9.99 7.98
N GLY A 206 -2.77 9.32 8.34
CA GLY A 206 -1.50 9.43 7.65
C GLY A 206 -1.66 9.16 6.15
N TRP A 207 -0.91 9.87 5.31
CA TRP A 207 -1.13 9.83 3.86
C TRP A 207 -0.99 8.43 3.27
N LEU A 208 0.00 7.65 3.71
CA LEU A 208 0.19 6.29 3.24
C LEU A 208 -0.98 5.37 3.65
N GLY A 209 -1.61 5.64 4.79
CA GLY A 209 -2.85 4.98 5.22
C GLY A 209 -4.08 5.35 4.40
N ALA A 210 -4.07 6.52 3.74
CA ALA A 210 -5.15 6.96 2.86
C ALA A 210 -5.07 6.35 1.45
N ILE A 211 -3.96 5.69 1.12
CA ILE A 211 -3.70 5.04 -0.17
C ILE A 211 -3.51 3.54 0.02
N GLY A 212 -3.67 2.76 -1.03
CA GLY A 212 -3.21 1.37 -1.08
C GLY A 212 -1.83 1.36 -1.72
N ALA A 213 -0.78 1.32 -0.88
CA ALA A 213 0.58 1.37 -1.40
C ALA A 213 0.91 0.12 -2.21
N VAL A 214 1.50 0.34 -3.39
CA VAL A 214 2.06 -0.70 -4.26
C VAL A 214 3.43 -0.23 -4.71
N PHE A 215 4.43 -1.11 -4.60
CA PHE A 215 5.76 -0.88 -5.11
C PHE A 215 6.31 -2.13 -5.78
N VAL A 216 7.29 -1.98 -6.63
CA VAL A 216 7.95 -3.08 -7.33
C VAL A 216 9.19 -3.49 -6.53
N GLN A 217 9.21 -4.70 -6.03
CA GLN A 217 10.35 -5.24 -5.31
C GLN A 217 11.35 -5.88 -6.28
N GLY A 218 12.61 -5.45 -6.21
CA GLY A 218 13.72 -6.02 -6.95
C GLY A 218 14.35 -7.23 -6.25
N SER A 219 15.39 -7.78 -6.87
CA SER A 219 16.18 -8.88 -6.27
C SER A 219 17.05 -8.41 -5.10
N ASN A 220 17.29 -7.11 -5.03
CA ASN A 220 17.98 -6.40 -3.96
C ASN A 220 17.36 -5.01 -3.75
N PHE A 221 17.81 -4.31 -2.72
CA PHE A 221 17.24 -3.01 -2.35
C PHE A 221 17.59 -1.89 -3.34
N PHE A 222 18.75 -1.98 -4.01
CA PHE A 222 19.09 -1.05 -5.10
C PHE A 222 18.10 -1.17 -6.26
N GLU A 223 17.84 -2.38 -6.75
CA GLU A 223 16.84 -2.61 -7.79
C GLU A 223 15.44 -2.17 -7.33
N THR A 224 15.10 -2.42 -6.06
CA THR A 224 13.82 -1.94 -5.49
C THR A 224 13.72 -0.42 -5.58
N LEU A 225 14.76 0.33 -5.21
CA LEU A 225 14.78 1.78 -5.34
C LEU A 225 14.66 2.20 -6.82
N MET A 226 15.46 1.62 -7.71
CA MET A 226 15.46 1.95 -9.12
C MET A 226 14.12 1.70 -9.81
N LEU A 227 13.47 0.56 -9.54
CA LEU A 227 12.17 0.22 -10.12
C LEU A 227 11.02 1.13 -9.62
N ASN A 228 11.20 1.79 -8.48
CA ASN A 228 10.22 2.73 -7.91
C ASN A 228 10.61 4.20 -8.06
N TRP A 229 11.81 4.49 -8.50
CA TRP A 229 12.27 5.84 -8.86
C TRP A 229 11.77 6.19 -10.27
N ALA A 230 10.48 6.49 -10.38
CA ALA A 230 9.86 6.90 -11.63
C ALA A 230 10.27 8.34 -11.96
N VAL A 231 11.20 8.53 -12.88
CA VAL A 231 11.71 9.87 -13.21
C VAL A 231 10.77 10.66 -14.13
N ASN A 232 9.80 10.02 -14.77
CA ASN A 232 8.75 10.71 -15.53
C ASN A 232 7.36 10.09 -15.30
N ASN A 233 6.32 10.77 -15.79
CA ASN A 233 4.92 10.36 -15.60
C ASN A 233 4.38 9.50 -16.76
N GLY A 234 5.26 8.81 -17.48
CA GLY A 234 4.89 7.92 -18.59
C GLY A 234 5.38 8.41 -19.97
N PRO A 235 5.34 7.57 -21.00
CA PRO A 235 6.05 7.74 -22.26
C PRO A 235 5.56 8.91 -23.15
N LYS A 236 4.47 9.55 -22.78
CA LYS A 236 3.89 10.71 -23.51
C LYS A 236 3.95 12.00 -22.70
N SER A 237 4.65 12.01 -21.57
CA SER A 237 4.70 13.16 -20.68
C SER A 237 5.99 13.93 -20.91
N ASP A 238 5.88 15.20 -21.31
CA ASP A 238 7.01 16.12 -21.32
C ASP A 238 7.44 16.54 -19.89
N SER A 239 6.73 16.07 -18.85
CA SER A 239 7.00 16.38 -17.46
C SER A 239 7.75 15.26 -16.77
N HIS A 240 8.83 15.60 -16.08
CA HIS A 240 9.61 14.69 -15.24
C HIS A 240 9.40 14.99 -13.75
N PHE A 241 9.80 14.06 -12.88
CA PHE A 241 9.71 14.18 -11.42
C PHE A 241 10.99 14.67 -10.74
N LEU A 242 12.03 15.00 -11.52
CA LEU A 242 13.21 15.71 -10.99
C LEU A 242 12.87 17.20 -10.88
N ILE A 243 12.13 17.57 -9.86
CA ILE A 243 11.55 18.91 -9.67
C ILE A 243 12.30 19.61 -8.53
N PRO A 244 13.15 20.64 -8.82
CA PRO A 244 13.93 21.33 -7.79
C PRO A 244 13.06 21.98 -6.70
N ASP A 245 11.85 22.43 -7.05
CA ASP A 245 10.90 23.04 -6.12
C ASP A 245 10.08 22.03 -5.29
N ASP A 246 10.23 20.73 -5.54
CA ASP A 246 9.64 19.68 -4.72
C ASP A 246 10.56 19.37 -3.53
N ILE A 247 10.30 20.07 -2.43
CA ILE A 247 11.18 20.14 -1.26
C ILE A 247 10.72 19.15 -0.20
N PRO A 248 11.62 18.29 0.33
CA PRO A 248 11.27 17.36 1.41
C PRO A 248 11.05 18.09 2.75
N ALA A 249 10.31 17.43 3.65
CA ALA A 249 9.94 18.02 4.93
C ALA A 249 11.13 18.51 5.76
N TRP A 250 12.25 17.82 5.71
CA TRP A 250 13.46 18.21 6.48
C TRP A 250 14.16 19.45 5.94
N GLU A 251 13.96 19.88 4.70
CA GLU A 251 14.47 21.13 4.17
C GLU A 251 13.51 22.31 4.41
N LEU A 252 12.25 22.05 4.72
CA LEU A 252 11.27 23.10 5.00
C LEU A 252 11.65 23.90 6.27
N PRO A 253 11.16 25.15 6.40
CA PRO A 253 11.25 25.91 7.66
C PRO A 253 10.68 25.09 8.84
N VAL A 254 11.14 25.42 10.04
CA VAL A 254 10.61 24.79 11.26
C VAL A 254 9.08 24.87 11.29
N GLN A 255 8.43 23.72 11.40
CA GLN A 255 6.98 23.63 11.39
C GLN A 255 6.38 24.24 12.64
N SER A 256 5.24 24.92 12.48
CA SER A 256 4.45 25.38 13.61
C SER A 256 3.69 24.21 14.26
N ALA A 257 3.19 24.42 15.48
CA ALA A 257 2.31 23.46 16.15
C ALA A 257 0.91 23.36 15.51
N ASP A 258 0.60 24.22 14.55
CA ASP A 258 -0.72 24.35 13.96
C ASP A 258 -0.94 23.35 12.81
N LEU A 259 -2.21 23.11 12.52
CA LEU A 259 -2.66 22.30 11.40
C LEU A 259 -2.52 23.10 10.09
N GLY A 260 -2.03 22.44 9.03
CA GLY A 260 -1.91 23.00 7.70
C GLY A 260 -2.55 22.12 6.63
N VAL A 261 -2.53 22.61 5.39
CA VAL A 261 -2.89 21.84 4.20
C VAL A 261 -1.65 21.70 3.33
N HIS A 262 -1.28 20.46 3.02
CA HIS A 262 -0.15 20.17 2.17
C HIS A 262 -0.54 20.28 0.69
N ALA A 263 0.18 21.10 -0.05
CA ALA A 263 0.09 21.21 -1.50
C ALA A 263 1.32 20.56 -2.12
N ALA A 264 1.18 19.32 -2.60
CA ALA A 264 2.28 18.61 -3.24
C ALA A 264 2.70 19.30 -4.54
N LYS A 265 4.01 19.38 -4.77
CA LYS A 265 4.61 19.83 -6.02
C LYS A 265 5.22 18.68 -6.83
N GLY A 266 5.44 17.53 -6.17
CA GLY A 266 6.01 16.33 -6.75
C GLY A 266 5.96 15.16 -5.76
N PRO A 267 6.64 14.03 -6.09
CA PRO A 267 6.68 12.84 -5.23
C PRO A 267 7.36 13.10 -3.87
N VAL A 268 8.41 13.93 -3.82
CA VAL A 268 9.21 14.19 -2.61
C VAL A 268 8.33 14.77 -1.50
N GLY A 269 7.53 15.80 -1.83
CA GLY A 269 6.61 16.41 -0.89
C GLY A 269 5.57 15.42 -0.36
N LEU A 270 5.05 14.51 -1.21
CA LEU A 270 4.08 13.48 -0.79
C LEU A 270 4.72 12.37 0.03
N PHE A 271 5.97 12.00 -0.27
CA PHE A 271 6.67 10.94 0.46
C PHE A 271 7.12 11.37 1.86
N THR A 272 7.21 12.67 2.10
CA THR A 272 7.72 13.25 3.34
C THR A 272 6.70 14.14 4.08
N VAL A 273 5.44 13.99 3.80
CA VAL A 273 4.36 14.76 4.43
C VAL A 273 4.40 14.64 5.96
N LEU A 274 4.28 15.78 6.64
CA LEU A 274 4.14 15.85 8.09
C LEU A 274 2.66 15.86 8.50
N ASP A 275 1.96 14.77 8.26
CA ASP A 275 0.54 14.60 8.62
C ASP A 275 0.28 14.78 10.12
N ARG A 276 1.31 14.65 10.92
CA ARG A 276 1.30 14.84 12.36
C ARG A 276 2.38 15.82 12.80
N ARG A 277 2.06 16.57 13.83
CA ARG A 277 3.03 17.31 14.64
C ARG A 277 3.43 16.39 15.77
N ILE A 278 4.69 15.98 15.78
CA ILE A 278 5.22 14.99 16.71
C ILE A 278 6.39 15.58 17.47
N ARG A 279 6.55 15.14 18.72
CA ARG A 279 7.77 15.28 19.49
C ARG A 279 7.99 14.01 20.30
N LEU A 280 9.15 13.42 20.18
CA LEU A 280 9.63 12.33 21.02
C LEU A 280 10.09 12.88 22.37
N VAL A 281 9.79 12.17 23.46
CA VAL A 281 10.18 12.53 24.81
C VAL A 281 11.15 11.47 25.31
N VAL A 282 12.33 11.93 25.69
CA VAL A 282 13.45 11.07 26.15
C VAL A 282 13.31 10.86 27.65
N ASN A 283 13.70 9.69 28.13
CA ASN A 283 13.74 9.34 29.55
C ASN A 283 14.81 10.18 30.32
N GLU A 284 14.81 10.07 31.65
CA GLU A 284 15.75 10.81 32.51
C GLU A 284 17.22 10.44 32.25
N ASP A 285 17.49 9.19 31.86
CA ASP A 285 18.83 8.69 31.57
C ASP A 285 19.36 9.09 30.18
N MET A 286 18.52 9.74 29.34
CA MET A 286 18.86 10.22 28.00
C MET A 286 19.28 9.13 27.00
N ASP A 287 18.83 7.88 27.16
CA ASP A 287 19.23 6.73 26.37
C ASP A 287 18.06 6.03 25.66
N ALA A 288 16.80 6.42 25.93
CA ALA A 288 15.60 5.84 25.36
C ALA A 288 14.45 6.84 25.24
N VAL A 289 13.46 6.52 24.41
CA VAL A 289 12.20 7.30 24.27
C VAL A 289 11.14 6.66 25.16
N GLU A 290 10.59 7.42 26.10
CA GLU A 290 9.54 6.99 27.03
C GLU A 290 8.16 7.55 26.69
N GLY A 291 8.09 8.63 25.94
CA GLY A 291 6.83 9.31 25.65
C GLY A 291 6.78 9.99 24.29
N ILE A 292 5.58 10.45 23.96
CA ILE A 292 5.31 11.13 22.70
C ILE A 292 4.25 12.22 22.87
N ILE A 293 4.40 13.28 22.09
CA ILE A 293 3.37 14.30 21.88
C ILE A 293 2.95 14.25 20.42
N VAL A 294 1.64 14.08 20.17
CA VAL A 294 1.09 13.95 18.79
C VAL A 294 -0.14 14.83 18.64
N CYS A 295 -0.15 15.65 17.58
CA CYS A 295 -1.33 16.41 17.15
C CYS A 295 -1.45 16.36 15.63
N TYR A 296 -2.54 16.89 15.06
CA TYR A 296 -2.68 17.01 13.62
C TYR A 296 -1.64 17.95 13.03
N GLY A 297 -1.10 17.56 11.86
CA GLY A 297 -0.13 18.31 11.08
C GLY A 297 -0.69 18.74 9.72
N ASP A 298 0.11 18.63 8.67
CA ASP A 298 -0.26 19.02 7.32
C ASP A 298 -1.09 17.92 6.64
N ILE A 299 -2.31 18.25 6.27
CA ILE A 299 -3.25 17.31 5.68
C ILE A 299 -3.17 17.36 4.17
N VAL A 300 -3.08 16.20 3.55
CA VAL A 300 -3.08 16.06 2.09
C VAL A 300 -4.50 16.05 1.54
N GLN A 301 -4.75 16.89 0.54
CA GLN A 301 -5.96 16.83 -0.27
C GLN A 301 -5.80 15.76 -1.34
N PRO A 302 -6.59 14.67 -1.36
CA PRO A 302 -6.40 13.58 -2.32
C PRO A 302 -6.61 13.99 -3.78
N ILE A 303 -7.49 14.96 -4.03
CA ILE A 303 -7.80 15.42 -5.39
C ILE A 303 -6.60 16.16 -5.98
N GLY A 304 -6.12 15.68 -7.12
CA GLY A 304 -4.96 16.25 -7.83
C GLY A 304 -3.62 15.60 -7.48
N THR A 305 -3.55 14.74 -6.45
CA THR A 305 -2.31 14.04 -6.09
C THR A 305 -1.94 12.92 -7.06
N SER A 306 -2.88 12.46 -7.90
CA SER A 306 -2.62 11.45 -8.95
C SER A 306 -1.50 11.83 -9.91
N ARG A 307 -1.16 13.12 -9.98
CA ARG A 307 -0.05 13.63 -10.80
C ARG A 307 1.32 13.26 -10.21
N TYR A 308 1.40 13.07 -8.89
CA TYR A 308 2.67 12.98 -8.15
C TYR A 308 2.80 11.72 -7.30
N GLU A 309 1.66 11.13 -6.86
CA GLU A 309 1.69 9.88 -6.11
C GLU A 309 1.84 8.70 -7.05
N THR A 310 3.01 8.07 -7.02
CA THR A 310 3.37 6.98 -7.94
C THR A 310 3.03 5.60 -7.40
N MET A 311 2.76 5.47 -6.10
CA MET A 311 2.69 4.18 -5.42
C MET A 311 1.26 3.74 -5.08
N THR A 312 0.26 4.15 -5.86
CA THR A 312 -1.13 3.70 -5.66
C THR A 312 -1.91 3.64 -6.96
N ALA A 313 -2.92 2.79 -7.01
CA ALA A 313 -3.92 2.80 -8.07
C ALA A 313 -5.00 3.84 -7.78
N TRP A 314 -5.72 4.26 -8.81
CA TRP A 314 -6.71 5.32 -8.75
C TRP A 314 -8.08 4.84 -9.21
N TYR A 315 -9.12 5.57 -8.81
CA TYR A 315 -10.48 5.39 -9.33
C TYR A 315 -11.20 6.72 -9.48
N GLU A 316 -12.10 6.81 -10.44
CA GLU A 316 -12.97 7.97 -10.66
C GLU A 316 -14.11 8.00 -9.63
N SER A 317 -14.25 9.10 -8.90
CA SER A 317 -15.27 9.23 -7.86
C SER A 317 -16.48 10.07 -8.33
N ALA A 318 -17.51 9.41 -8.88
CA ALA A 318 -18.77 10.07 -9.22
C ALA A 318 -19.48 10.69 -8.00
N LYS A 319 -19.25 10.17 -6.81
CA LYS A 319 -19.76 10.75 -5.56
C LYS A 319 -19.12 12.10 -5.29
N LYS A 320 -17.78 12.19 -5.35
CA LYS A 320 -17.06 13.46 -5.14
C LYS A 320 -17.33 14.47 -6.25
N GLN A 321 -17.50 14.00 -7.49
CA GLN A 321 -17.92 14.88 -8.58
C GLN A 321 -19.22 15.62 -8.25
N LYS A 322 -20.23 14.90 -7.75
CA LYS A 322 -21.52 15.49 -7.35
C LYS A 322 -21.42 16.38 -6.12
N GLU A 323 -20.68 15.92 -5.07
CA GLU A 323 -20.50 16.68 -3.83
C GLU A 323 -19.82 18.04 -4.06
N LEU A 324 -18.83 18.09 -4.95
CA LEU A 324 -18.02 19.28 -5.22
C LEU A 324 -18.44 20.02 -6.51
N ASN A 325 -19.49 19.55 -7.19
CA ASN A 325 -19.97 20.09 -8.46
C ASN A 325 -18.86 20.27 -9.51
N LEU A 326 -18.02 19.22 -9.66
CA LEU A 326 -16.91 19.24 -10.61
C LEU A 326 -17.36 18.85 -12.01
N PRO A 327 -16.73 19.39 -13.07
CA PRO A 327 -17.06 19.05 -14.46
C PRO A 327 -16.75 17.59 -14.81
N ARG A 328 -15.77 16.98 -14.13
CA ARG A 328 -15.35 15.56 -14.28
C ARG A 328 -15.22 14.90 -12.92
N ALA A 329 -15.35 13.58 -12.90
CA ALA A 329 -15.09 12.80 -11.70
C ALA A 329 -13.60 12.92 -11.31
N PRO A 330 -13.28 13.34 -10.08
CA PRO A 330 -11.89 13.41 -9.63
C PRO A 330 -11.35 12.01 -9.37
N LEU A 331 -10.05 11.85 -9.58
CA LEU A 331 -9.33 10.64 -9.19
C LEU A 331 -9.09 10.63 -7.68
N LEU A 332 -9.37 9.51 -7.06
CA LEU A 332 -9.07 9.24 -5.66
C LEU A 332 -8.20 7.98 -5.55
N PRO A 333 -7.31 7.90 -4.56
CA PRO A 333 -6.49 6.72 -4.35
C PRO A 333 -7.35 5.53 -3.93
N LYS A 334 -6.95 4.32 -4.36
CA LYS A 334 -7.64 3.08 -4.06
C LYS A 334 -6.91 2.33 -2.96
N THR A 335 -7.55 2.16 -1.81
CA THR A 335 -7.03 1.36 -0.70
C THR A 335 -7.14 -0.15 -0.99
N HIS A 336 -6.34 -0.95 -0.30
CA HIS A 336 -6.44 -2.41 -0.32
C HIS A 336 -7.60 -2.89 0.57
N ASP A 337 -8.11 -4.07 0.24
CA ASP A 337 -9.11 -4.81 1.03
C ASP A 337 -8.39 -6.02 1.64
N ALA A 338 -8.15 -5.99 2.94
CA ALA A 338 -7.38 -7.02 3.64
C ALA A 338 -8.00 -8.43 3.60
N SER A 339 -9.26 -8.54 3.17
CA SER A 339 -9.91 -9.83 2.92
C SER A 339 -9.60 -10.42 1.54
N LYS A 340 -8.80 -9.73 0.71
CA LYS A 340 -8.53 -10.13 -0.68
C LYS A 340 -7.05 -10.24 -0.95
N ALA A 341 -6.61 -11.38 -1.50
CA ALA A 341 -5.29 -11.48 -2.10
C ALA A 341 -5.12 -10.46 -3.24
N LEU A 342 -3.90 -9.98 -3.45
CA LEU A 342 -3.58 -8.89 -4.39
C LEU A 342 -4.04 -9.21 -5.82
N TRP A 343 -3.94 -10.46 -6.27
CA TRP A 343 -4.39 -10.86 -7.60
C TRP A 343 -5.89 -10.63 -7.85
N ARG A 344 -6.73 -10.59 -6.81
CA ARG A 344 -8.14 -10.26 -6.92
C ARG A 344 -8.38 -8.76 -7.19
N GLY A 345 -7.39 -7.94 -6.90
CA GLY A 345 -7.35 -6.51 -7.20
C GLY A 345 -6.59 -6.15 -8.48
N LEU A 346 -6.35 -7.10 -9.38
CA LEU A 346 -5.45 -6.96 -10.52
C LEU A 346 -5.87 -5.88 -11.53
N GLY A 347 -7.18 -5.66 -11.73
CA GLY A 347 -7.68 -4.69 -12.72
C GLY A 347 -7.06 -3.29 -12.57
N PRO A 348 -7.21 -2.61 -11.43
CA PRO A 348 -6.64 -1.28 -11.20
C PRO A 348 -5.11 -1.24 -11.25
N LEU A 349 -4.43 -2.37 -11.06
CA LEU A 349 -2.97 -2.44 -11.13
C LEU A 349 -2.44 -2.51 -12.56
N LEU A 350 -3.18 -3.15 -13.48
CA LEU A 350 -2.69 -3.47 -14.82
C LEU A 350 -3.48 -2.79 -15.94
N LEU A 351 -4.76 -2.45 -15.73
CA LEU A 351 -5.59 -1.86 -16.79
C LEU A 351 -5.66 -0.36 -16.65
N SER A 352 -5.44 0.30 -17.78
CA SER A 352 -5.90 1.64 -18.03
C SER A 352 -7.34 1.57 -18.55
N GLU A 353 -8.33 1.81 -17.70
CA GLU A 353 -9.73 1.93 -18.12
C GLU A 353 -10.16 3.39 -18.04
N GLY A 354 -10.35 4.04 -19.19
CA GLY A 354 -10.88 5.38 -19.24
C GLY A 354 -10.83 5.98 -20.64
N GLN A 355 -11.85 6.71 -21.04
CA GLN A 355 -11.85 7.47 -22.29
C GLN A 355 -10.96 8.72 -22.13
N GLY A 356 -9.67 8.60 -22.40
CA GLY A 356 -8.74 9.73 -22.50
C GLY A 356 -7.93 10.09 -21.25
N ILE A 357 -8.03 9.32 -20.16
CA ILE A 357 -7.18 9.43 -18.96
C ILE A 357 -6.56 8.04 -18.65
N GLU A 358 -6.37 7.27 -19.69
CA GLU A 358 -6.19 5.81 -19.62
C GLU A 358 -5.01 5.37 -18.74
N ASP A 359 -3.93 6.15 -18.73
CA ASP A 359 -2.72 5.80 -17.96
C ASP A 359 -2.73 6.29 -16.51
N GLU A 360 -3.68 7.13 -16.11
CA GLU A 360 -3.68 7.71 -14.77
C GLU A 360 -4.26 6.81 -13.68
N LEU A 361 -4.94 5.71 -14.03
CA LEU A 361 -5.58 4.81 -13.06
C LEU A 361 -4.63 3.77 -12.47
N ARG A 362 -3.60 3.38 -13.22
CA ARG A 362 -2.58 2.44 -12.75
C ARG A 362 -1.58 3.13 -11.79
N PRO A 363 -0.95 2.38 -10.86
CA PRO A 363 0.17 2.92 -10.09
C PRO A 363 1.28 3.44 -11.01
N GLY A 364 1.83 4.61 -10.68
CA GLY A 364 2.91 5.22 -11.45
C GLY A 364 4.14 4.32 -11.57
N VAL A 365 4.49 3.60 -10.50
CA VAL A 365 5.60 2.63 -10.49
C VAL A 365 5.39 1.46 -11.46
N VAL A 366 4.15 0.99 -11.62
CA VAL A 366 3.81 -0.07 -12.60
C VAL A 366 3.92 0.46 -14.03
N ARG A 367 3.43 1.68 -14.27
CA ARG A 367 3.59 2.36 -15.56
C ARG A 367 5.05 2.61 -15.90
N TRP A 368 5.83 3.01 -14.88
CA TRP A 368 7.25 3.28 -15.01
C TRP A 368 8.03 2.09 -15.55
N VAL A 369 7.82 0.89 -14.99
CA VAL A 369 8.44 -0.33 -15.52
C VAL A 369 8.05 -0.59 -16.98
N GLY A 370 6.79 -0.33 -17.35
CA GLY A 370 6.35 -0.38 -18.74
C GLY A 370 7.12 0.61 -19.63
N THR A 371 7.28 1.85 -19.17
CA THR A 371 8.05 2.90 -19.87
C THR A 371 9.51 2.48 -20.07
N LEU A 372 10.17 1.97 -19.04
CA LEU A 372 11.56 1.49 -19.15
C LEU A 372 11.73 0.41 -20.23
N ARG A 373 10.75 -0.49 -20.36
CA ARG A 373 10.74 -1.49 -21.44
C ARG A 373 10.56 -0.85 -22.83
N ASP A 374 9.68 0.14 -22.93
CA ASP A 374 9.44 0.85 -24.21
C ASP A 374 10.66 1.70 -24.61
N GLU A 375 11.46 2.18 -23.63
CA GLU A 375 12.74 2.86 -23.81
C GLU A 375 13.94 1.92 -24.12
N GLY A 376 13.68 0.61 -24.23
CA GLY A 376 14.67 -0.37 -24.62
C GLY A 376 15.62 -0.83 -23.50
N ILE A 377 15.22 -0.72 -22.25
CA ILE A 377 15.96 -1.31 -21.13
C ILE A 377 15.66 -2.81 -21.08
N ASP A 378 16.54 -3.63 -21.67
CA ASP A 378 16.30 -5.05 -21.88
C ASP A 378 16.65 -5.96 -20.69
N ASP A 379 17.50 -5.51 -19.79
CA ASP A 379 18.02 -6.27 -18.63
C ASP A 379 17.13 -6.18 -17.38
N LEU A 380 15.97 -5.52 -17.48
CA LEU A 380 14.97 -5.50 -16.40
C LEU A 380 14.47 -6.92 -16.07
N PRO A 381 14.08 -7.19 -14.83
CA PRO A 381 13.51 -8.49 -14.45
C PRO A 381 12.31 -8.89 -15.29
N ARG A 382 12.29 -10.13 -15.82
CA ARG A 382 11.13 -10.65 -16.57
C ARG A 382 9.95 -11.01 -15.69
N THR A 383 10.20 -11.22 -14.41
CA THR A 383 9.19 -11.39 -13.38
C THR A 383 9.30 -10.20 -12.43
N LEU A 384 8.21 -9.49 -12.24
CA LEU A 384 8.10 -8.34 -11.36
C LEU A 384 7.36 -8.76 -10.10
N CYS A 385 7.93 -8.52 -8.94
CA CYS A 385 7.23 -8.70 -7.67
C CYS A 385 6.50 -7.39 -7.30
N LEU A 386 5.18 -7.38 -7.40
CA LEU A 386 4.36 -6.28 -6.87
C LEU A 386 4.14 -6.51 -5.39
N HIS A 387 4.65 -5.63 -4.56
CA HIS A 387 4.44 -5.67 -3.12
C HIS A 387 3.41 -4.60 -2.74
N ALA A 388 2.35 -5.02 -2.06
CA ALA A 388 1.25 -4.16 -1.66
C ALA A 388 1.14 -4.09 -0.14
N GLN A 389 1.17 -2.88 0.39
CA GLN A 389 1.06 -2.64 1.84
C GLN A 389 -0.01 -1.60 2.15
N GLY A 390 -0.61 -1.75 3.34
CA GLY A 390 -1.60 -0.81 3.83
C GLY A 390 -2.18 -1.23 5.17
N VAL A 391 -3.14 -0.44 5.63
CA VAL A 391 -3.90 -0.72 6.85
C VAL A 391 -5.38 -0.48 6.59
N GLU A 392 -6.23 -1.21 7.29
CA GLU A 392 -7.66 -0.93 7.34
C GLU A 392 -8.01 -0.20 8.62
N TYR A 393 -8.82 0.81 8.48
CA TYR A 393 -9.31 1.58 9.62
C TYR A 393 -10.75 1.19 9.96
N GLY A 394 -11.03 1.12 11.25
CA GLY A 394 -12.39 0.95 11.77
C GLY A 394 -13.26 2.20 11.62
N THR A 395 -14.36 2.21 12.34
CA THR A 395 -15.35 3.31 12.27
C THR A 395 -14.70 4.67 12.46
N GLN A 396 -14.99 5.61 11.56
CA GLN A 396 -14.43 6.97 11.53
C GLN A 396 -12.89 7.01 11.46
N SER A 397 -12.26 5.96 10.98
CA SER A 397 -10.80 5.80 10.92
C SER A 397 -10.09 6.03 12.27
N SER A 398 -10.77 5.74 13.37
CA SER A 398 -10.26 6.02 14.73
C SER A 398 -9.31 4.94 15.26
N VAL A 399 -9.24 3.80 14.61
CA VAL A 399 -8.39 2.66 14.97
C VAL A 399 -7.94 1.92 13.72
N ILE A 400 -6.77 1.31 13.76
CA ILE A 400 -6.34 0.31 12.79
C ILE A 400 -6.97 -1.03 13.19
N THR A 401 -7.75 -1.63 12.30
CA THR A 401 -8.44 -2.91 12.54
C THR A 401 -7.73 -4.08 11.88
N ASN A 402 -6.99 -3.83 10.80
CA ASN A 402 -6.27 -4.86 10.07
C ASN A 402 -5.06 -4.25 9.36
N ALA A 403 -4.10 -5.08 9.01
CA ALA A 403 -2.95 -4.72 8.21
C ALA A 403 -2.94 -5.56 6.93
N TYR A 404 -2.56 -4.96 5.82
CA TYR A 404 -2.41 -5.60 4.53
C TYR A 404 -0.94 -5.65 4.13
N ASP A 405 -0.48 -6.84 3.78
CA ASP A 405 0.87 -7.09 3.30
C ASP A 405 0.82 -8.31 2.39
N ASP A 406 0.96 -8.12 1.08
CA ASP A 406 0.86 -9.20 0.09
C ASP A 406 1.81 -8.91 -1.09
N GLU A 407 2.47 -9.97 -1.55
CA GLU A 407 3.37 -9.95 -2.70
C GLU A 407 2.76 -10.74 -3.86
N LEU A 408 2.93 -10.25 -5.07
CA LEU A 408 2.43 -10.89 -6.28
C LEU A 408 3.47 -10.83 -7.40
N ASP A 409 4.02 -11.99 -7.73
CA ASP A 409 4.87 -12.13 -8.91
C ASP A 409 4.02 -12.11 -10.20
N ILE A 410 4.39 -11.25 -11.13
CA ILE A 410 3.76 -11.15 -12.45
C ILE A 410 4.83 -11.14 -13.55
N ALA A 411 4.49 -11.70 -14.71
CA ALA A 411 5.35 -11.56 -15.89
C ALA A 411 5.36 -10.12 -16.39
N ASP A 412 6.51 -9.62 -16.83
CA ASP A 412 6.69 -8.23 -17.32
C ASP A 412 5.77 -7.88 -18.52
N ILE A 413 5.38 -8.87 -19.33
CA ILE A 413 4.42 -8.67 -20.43
C ILE A 413 3.07 -8.11 -19.97
N LEU A 414 2.71 -8.33 -18.69
CA LEU A 414 1.45 -7.86 -18.11
C LEU A 414 1.43 -6.34 -17.83
N VAL A 415 2.59 -5.70 -17.73
CA VAL A 415 2.67 -4.23 -17.53
C VAL A 415 2.86 -3.46 -18.82
N ARG A 416 3.16 -4.13 -19.94
CA ARG A 416 3.33 -3.51 -21.25
C ARG A 416 2.01 -2.97 -21.79
N THR A 417 2.07 -1.80 -22.41
CA THR A 417 0.88 -1.04 -22.80
C THR A 417 0.03 -1.74 -23.87
N ASP A 418 0.64 -2.43 -24.84
CA ASP A 418 -0.05 -2.96 -26.03
C ASP A 418 -0.15 -4.49 -26.12
N SER A 419 0.24 -5.23 -25.08
CA SER A 419 0.34 -6.69 -25.18
C SER A 419 -1.00 -7.45 -25.27
N GLY A 420 -2.11 -6.84 -24.87
CA GLY A 420 -3.39 -7.53 -24.68
C GLY A 420 -3.39 -8.53 -23.50
N ALA A 421 -2.21 -8.91 -23.01
CA ALA A 421 -2.01 -9.87 -21.93
C ALA A 421 -2.69 -9.43 -20.63
N SER A 422 -2.54 -8.16 -20.25
CA SER A 422 -3.19 -7.59 -19.08
C SER A 422 -4.71 -7.69 -19.13
N ARG A 423 -5.33 -7.37 -20.27
CA ARG A 423 -6.79 -7.50 -20.47
C ARG A 423 -7.26 -8.95 -20.33
N CYS A 424 -6.52 -9.89 -20.93
CA CYS A 424 -6.82 -11.31 -20.85
C CYS A 424 -6.69 -11.84 -19.41
N ALA A 425 -5.61 -11.47 -18.70
CA ALA A 425 -5.39 -11.86 -17.32
C ALA A 425 -6.48 -11.32 -16.39
N VAL A 426 -6.77 -10.01 -16.42
CA VAL A 426 -7.83 -9.38 -15.63
C VAL A 426 -9.20 -9.95 -15.99
N GLY A 427 -9.48 -10.18 -17.28
CA GLY A 427 -10.69 -10.85 -17.74
C GLY A 427 -10.86 -12.24 -17.14
N SER A 428 -9.76 -13.00 -16.99
CA SER A 428 -9.77 -14.33 -16.37
C SER A 428 -10.02 -14.25 -14.86
N VAL A 429 -9.39 -13.31 -14.15
CA VAL A 429 -9.68 -13.04 -12.72
C VAL A 429 -11.17 -12.76 -12.52
N ASN A 430 -11.74 -11.85 -13.30
CA ASN A 430 -13.15 -11.48 -13.20
C ASN A 430 -14.11 -12.65 -13.52
N ARG A 431 -13.71 -13.56 -14.41
CA ARG A 431 -14.47 -14.79 -14.68
C ARG A 431 -14.43 -15.74 -13.49
N MET A 432 -13.29 -15.86 -12.82
CA MET A 432 -13.14 -16.72 -11.64
C MET A 432 -13.90 -16.17 -10.44
N GLU A 433 -13.90 -14.86 -10.20
CA GLU A 433 -14.74 -14.26 -9.15
C GLU A 433 -16.22 -14.60 -9.35
N ARG A 434 -16.72 -14.45 -10.59
CA ARG A 434 -18.11 -14.86 -10.92
C ARG A 434 -18.35 -16.35 -10.72
N ALA A 435 -17.38 -17.20 -11.05
CA ALA A 435 -17.48 -18.64 -10.85
C ALA A 435 -17.56 -19.00 -9.35
N VAL A 436 -16.79 -18.31 -8.50
CA VAL A 436 -16.87 -18.46 -7.04
C VAL A 436 -18.22 -17.99 -6.51
N ASP A 437 -18.80 -16.90 -7.02
CA ASP A 437 -20.14 -16.47 -6.64
C ASP A 437 -21.21 -17.53 -6.98
N TYR A 438 -21.07 -18.25 -8.09
CA TYR A 438 -21.97 -19.35 -8.44
C TYR A 438 -21.77 -20.58 -7.54
N LEU A 439 -20.56 -20.82 -7.04
CA LEU A 439 -20.31 -21.84 -6.03
C LEU A 439 -21.02 -21.52 -4.70
N VAL A 440 -20.95 -20.26 -4.27
CA VAL A 440 -21.65 -19.77 -3.07
C VAL A 440 -23.17 -19.86 -3.24
N GLU A 441 -23.68 -19.57 -4.45
CA GLU A 441 -25.10 -19.77 -4.78
C GLU A 441 -25.49 -21.25 -4.70
N LEU A 442 -24.68 -22.16 -5.25
CA LEU A 442 -24.90 -23.61 -5.13
C LEU A 442 -24.99 -24.04 -3.66
N ALA A 443 -24.04 -23.62 -2.83
CA ALA A 443 -24.03 -23.98 -1.41
C ALA A 443 -25.29 -23.49 -0.69
N ARG A 444 -25.73 -22.27 -0.96
CA ARG A 444 -26.99 -21.72 -0.44
C ARG A 444 -28.19 -22.55 -0.89
N ASP A 445 -28.28 -22.86 -2.17
CA ASP A 445 -29.39 -23.62 -2.74
C ASP A 445 -29.49 -25.03 -2.13
N VAL A 446 -28.36 -25.71 -2.00
CA VAL A 446 -28.29 -27.06 -1.44
C VAL A 446 -28.76 -27.06 0.02
N GLU A 447 -28.31 -26.11 0.85
CA GLU A 447 -28.76 -25.97 2.24
C GLU A 447 -30.27 -25.68 2.34
N MET A 448 -30.79 -24.79 1.49
CA MET A 448 -32.22 -24.46 1.45
C MET A 448 -33.07 -25.68 1.02
N ILE A 449 -32.63 -26.42 0.01
CA ILE A 449 -33.29 -27.67 -0.43
C ILE A 449 -33.20 -28.72 0.67
N ALA A 450 -32.09 -28.76 1.42
CA ALA A 450 -31.95 -29.67 2.56
C ALA A 450 -32.86 -29.35 3.74
N GLY A 451 -33.50 -28.18 3.74
CA GLY A 451 -34.52 -27.80 4.72
C GLY A 451 -34.06 -26.69 5.68
N ALA A 452 -32.93 -26.05 5.44
CA ALA A 452 -32.55 -24.87 6.18
C ALA A 452 -33.58 -23.74 5.95
N ARG A 453 -33.97 -23.03 7.01
CA ARG A 453 -34.85 -21.84 6.89
C ARG A 453 -34.07 -20.60 6.42
N THR A 454 -32.84 -20.50 6.87
CA THR A 454 -31.88 -19.43 6.49
C THR A 454 -30.49 -20.04 6.41
N VAL A 455 -29.63 -19.48 5.58
CA VAL A 455 -28.23 -19.86 5.50
C VAL A 455 -27.40 -18.71 6.07
N SER A 456 -26.51 -19.02 7.00
CA SER A 456 -25.65 -18.02 7.64
C SER A 456 -24.74 -17.34 6.62
N GLY A 457 -24.59 -16.00 6.71
CA GLY A 457 -23.63 -15.26 5.90
C GLY A 457 -22.21 -15.79 6.13
N ARG A 458 -21.81 -16.02 7.38
CA ARG A 458 -20.50 -16.56 7.73
C ARG A 458 -20.21 -17.91 7.03
N TYR A 459 -21.18 -18.82 7.01
CA TYR A 459 -21.01 -20.09 6.29
C TYR A 459 -20.76 -19.89 4.79
N LEU A 460 -21.43 -18.92 4.16
CA LEU A 460 -21.23 -18.59 2.76
C LEU A 460 -19.88 -17.91 2.51
N ASP A 461 -19.41 -17.12 3.47
CA ASP A 461 -18.09 -16.49 3.43
C ASP A 461 -16.97 -17.53 3.61
N ASP A 462 -17.14 -18.50 4.52
CA ASP A 462 -16.19 -19.62 4.68
C ASP A 462 -16.03 -20.42 3.36
N ILE A 463 -17.11 -20.62 2.61
CA ILE A 463 -17.06 -21.29 1.30
C ILE A 463 -16.34 -20.45 0.26
N ARG A 464 -16.57 -19.13 0.26
CA ARG A 464 -15.89 -18.21 -0.63
C ARG A 464 -14.39 -18.21 -0.36
N GLU A 465 -13.99 -18.17 0.92
CA GLU A 465 -12.61 -18.25 1.34
C GLU A 465 -11.95 -19.57 0.96
N GLU A 466 -12.62 -20.70 1.16
CA GLU A 466 -12.14 -22.02 0.72
C GLU A 466 -11.86 -22.05 -0.78
N ALA A 467 -12.74 -21.45 -1.58
CA ALA A 467 -12.58 -21.41 -3.04
C ALA A 467 -11.39 -20.52 -3.44
N TYR A 468 -11.25 -19.35 -2.83
CA TYR A 468 -10.12 -18.46 -3.12
C TYR A 468 -8.78 -19.03 -2.66
N LEU A 469 -8.75 -19.67 -1.49
CA LEU A 469 -7.55 -20.36 -1.00
C LEU A 469 -7.13 -21.50 -1.96
N ALA A 470 -8.08 -22.24 -2.51
CA ALA A 470 -7.80 -23.30 -3.48
C ALA A 470 -7.35 -22.77 -4.85
N LEU A 471 -7.80 -21.58 -5.24
CA LEU A 471 -7.41 -20.92 -6.48
C LEU A 471 -6.07 -20.17 -6.39
N ASP A 472 -5.69 -19.69 -5.21
CA ASP A 472 -4.54 -18.79 -5.02
C ASP A 472 -3.23 -19.34 -5.64
N PRO A 473 -2.81 -20.60 -5.42
CA PRO A 473 -1.58 -21.11 -6.03
C PRO A 473 -1.63 -21.12 -7.56
N LEU A 474 -2.78 -21.47 -8.14
CA LEU A 474 -2.98 -21.44 -9.59
C LEU A 474 -2.87 -20.01 -10.12
N MET A 475 -3.52 -19.05 -9.46
CA MET A 475 -3.56 -17.66 -9.89
C MET A 475 -2.15 -17.04 -9.86
N ARG A 476 -1.42 -17.21 -8.75
CA ARG A 476 -0.05 -16.71 -8.60
C ARG A 476 0.88 -17.32 -9.63
N GLN A 477 0.82 -18.64 -9.84
CA GLN A 477 1.62 -19.32 -10.84
C GLN A 477 1.32 -18.79 -12.26
N ARG A 478 0.04 -18.67 -12.62
CA ARG A 478 -0.37 -18.26 -13.98
C ARG A 478 -0.02 -16.80 -14.29
N LEU A 479 -0.01 -15.93 -13.30
CA LEU A 479 0.40 -14.55 -13.47
C LEU A 479 1.92 -14.42 -13.59
N ARG A 480 2.68 -15.16 -12.77
CA ARG A 480 4.15 -15.19 -12.83
C ARG A 480 4.66 -15.79 -14.14
N ASP A 481 4.09 -16.91 -14.56
CA ASP A 481 4.55 -17.69 -15.70
C ASP A 481 3.81 -17.30 -17.00
N PHE A 482 3.23 -16.09 -17.07
CA PHE A 482 2.50 -15.63 -18.26
C PHE A 482 3.46 -15.51 -19.45
N PRO A 483 3.27 -16.28 -20.54
CA PRO A 483 4.24 -16.35 -21.60
C PRO A 483 4.16 -15.15 -22.55
N SER A 484 5.28 -14.78 -23.14
CA SER A 484 5.38 -13.72 -24.15
C SER A 484 5.27 -14.22 -25.59
N ASP A 485 5.36 -15.54 -25.80
CA ASP A 485 5.49 -16.19 -27.10
C ASP A 485 4.24 -16.96 -27.55
N CYS A 486 3.14 -16.89 -26.81
CA CYS A 486 1.87 -17.51 -27.19
C CYS A 486 0.71 -16.51 -27.16
N SER A 487 -0.44 -16.92 -27.75
CA SER A 487 -1.68 -16.12 -27.68
C SER A 487 -2.12 -15.95 -26.22
N PRO A 488 -2.29 -14.70 -25.74
CA PRO A 488 -2.84 -14.44 -24.41
C PRO A 488 -4.20 -15.12 -24.20
N GLU A 489 -5.03 -15.16 -25.24
CA GLU A 489 -6.37 -15.74 -25.21
C GLU A 489 -6.31 -17.26 -24.97
N ASP A 490 -5.43 -17.98 -25.66
CA ASP A 490 -5.27 -19.42 -25.51
C ASP A 490 -4.72 -19.79 -24.14
N TYR A 491 -3.73 -19.04 -23.65
CA TYR A 491 -3.19 -19.22 -22.30
C TYR A 491 -4.25 -18.99 -21.23
N CYS A 492 -5.02 -17.92 -21.34
CA CYS A 492 -6.10 -17.60 -20.40
C CYS A 492 -7.28 -18.59 -20.49
N ALA A 493 -7.56 -19.16 -21.67
CA ALA A 493 -8.54 -20.23 -21.80
C ALA A 493 -8.11 -21.49 -21.05
N ALA A 494 -6.84 -21.92 -21.20
CA ALA A 494 -6.28 -23.04 -20.44
C ALA A 494 -6.34 -22.80 -18.94
N TRP A 495 -6.02 -21.60 -18.50
CA TRP A 495 -6.15 -21.16 -17.10
C TRP A 495 -7.58 -21.32 -16.57
N CYS A 496 -8.60 -20.88 -17.35
CA CYS A 496 -10.01 -21.03 -16.98
C CYS A 496 -10.44 -22.51 -16.89
N VAL A 497 -9.88 -23.40 -17.71
CA VAL A 497 -10.11 -24.86 -17.62
C VAL A 497 -9.63 -25.41 -16.28
N ASP A 498 -8.44 -25.02 -15.82
CA ASP A 498 -7.89 -25.51 -14.56
C ASP A 498 -8.67 -24.96 -13.36
N ALA A 499 -9.04 -23.68 -13.37
CA ALA A 499 -9.90 -23.09 -12.36
C ALA A 499 -11.27 -23.77 -12.27
N LYS A 500 -11.85 -24.13 -13.43
CA LYS A 500 -13.12 -24.88 -13.46
C LYS A 500 -13.03 -26.22 -12.73
N LYS A 501 -11.93 -26.96 -12.90
CA LYS A 501 -11.71 -28.24 -12.20
C LYS A 501 -11.70 -28.06 -10.69
N ILE A 502 -11.00 -27.02 -10.21
CA ILE A 502 -10.91 -26.68 -8.77
C ILE A 502 -12.30 -26.35 -8.23
N ILE A 503 -13.00 -25.39 -8.83
CA ILE A 503 -14.29 -24.90 -8.37
C ILE A 503 -15.37 -26.02 -8.46
N ALA A 504 -15.38 -26.81 -9.53
CA ALA A 504 -16.30 -27.94 -9.68
C ALA A 504 -16.06 -29.03 -8.63
N SER A 505 -14.79 -29.31 -8.29
CA SER A 505 -14.44 -30.26 -7.22
C SER A 505 -14.98 -29.81 -5.86
N ILE A 506 -14.88 -28.53 -5.54
CA ILE A 506 -15.45 -27.98 -4.29
C ILE A 506 -16.97 -28.11 -4.31
N GLY A 507 -17.63 -27.74 -5.43
CA GLY A 507 -19.08 -27.88 -5.58
C GLY A 507 -19.57 -29.33 -5.42
N GLY A 508 -18.86 -30.29 -6.01
CA GLY A 508 -19.15 -31.71 -5.87
C GLY A 508 -19.06 -32.22 -4.43
N ARG A 509 -18.09 -31.72 -3.65
CA ARG A 509 -17.98 -32.06 -2.22
C ARG A 509 -19.17 -31.55 -1.40
N PHE A 510 -19.73 -30.38 -1.71
CA PHE A 510 -20.95 -29.90 -1.05
C PHE A 510 -22.14 -30.79 -1.37
N VAL A 511 -22.34 -31.13 -2.62
CA VAL A 511 -23.43 -32.00 -3.06
C VAL A 511 -23.31 -33.37 -2.42
N SER A 512 -22.11 -33.97 -2.36
CA SER A 512 -21.91 -35.34 -1.80
C SER A 512 -22.15 -35.46 -0.29
N LYS A 513 -22.19 -34.35 0.46
CA LYS A 513 -22.53 -34.35 1.90
C LYS A 513 -23.99 -34.74 2.18
N PHE A 514 -24.87 -34.70 1.17
CA PHE A 514 -26.30 -34.98 1.35
C PHE A 514 -26.68 -36.38 0.86
N PRO A 515 -27.53 -37.11 1.58
CA PRO A 515 -27.96 -38.45 1.17
C PRO A 515 -28.76 -38.41 -0.13
N GLN A 516 -28.64 -39.48 -0.92
CA GLN A 516 -29.31 -39.61 -2.23
C GLN A 516 -30.84 -39.38 -2.18
N SER A 517 -31.51 -39.71 -1.07
CA SER A 517 -32.94 -39.44 -0.87
C SER A 517 -33.35 -37.97 -0.93
N ARG A 518 -32.39 -37.06 -0.80
CA ARG A 518 -32.64 -35.60 -0.94
C ARG A 518 -32.40 -35.07 -2.38
N PHE A 519 -31.99 -35.93 -3.28
CA PHE A 519 -31.90 -35.59 -4.71
C PHE A 519 -33.25 -35.61 -5.43
N GLU A 520 -34.27 -36.20 -4.80
CA GLU A 520 -35.63 -36.19 -5.32
C GLU A 520 -36.30 -34.82 -5.12
N ARG A 521 -37.14 -34.44 -6.09
CA ARG A 521 -37.80 -33.14 -6.15
C ARG A 521 -38.72 -32.93 -4.94
N ARG A 522 -38.46 -31.96 -4.07
CA ARG A 522 -39.43 -31.48 -3.09
C ARG A 522 -40.49 -30.63 -3.79
N GLU A 523 -41.78 -30.97 -3.59
CA GLU A 523 -42.89 -30.13 -4.04
C GLU A 523 -42.84 -28.75 -3.37
N LYS A 524 -43.22 -27.72 -4.13
CA LYS A 524 -43.33 -26.32 -3.66
C LYS A 524 -44.29 -26.29 -2.44
N ARG A 525 -43.78 -25.99 -1.26
CA ARG A 525 -44.61 -25.59 -0.13
C ARG A 525 -44.90 -24.09 -0.27
N GLU A 526 -46.15 -23.75 -0.51
CA GLU A 526 -46.65 -22.39 -0.35
C GLU A 526 -46.76 -22.06 1.14
N ASP A 527 -45.82 -21.32 1.65
CA ASP A 527 -45.94 -20.72 2.98
C ASP A 527 -46.75 -19.42 2.85
N LYS A 528 -48.05 -19.51 3.15
CA LYS A 528 -49.02 -18.39 3.02
C LYS A 528 -48.74 -17.20 3.94
N GLN A 529 -47.79 -17.31 4.89
CA GLN A 529 -47.43 -16.25 5.83
C GLN A 529 -46.14 -15.46 5.45
N ALA A 530 -45.30 -15.99 4.57
CA ALA A 530 -44.16 -15.26 4.05
C ALA A 530 -44.37 -15.12 2.54
N ASN A 531 -44.53 -13.92 2.05
CA ASN A 531 -44.70 -13.58 0.63
C ASN A 531 -43.41 -13.87 -0.20
N ARG A 532 -42.77 -15.05 0.06
CA ARG A 532 -41.58 -15.56 -0.60
C ARG A 532 -41.87 -16.91 -1.22
N ARG A 533 -41.90 -16.94 -2.56
CA ARG A 533 -41.85 -18.18 -3.34
C ARG A 533 -40.50 -18.86 -3.10
N THR A 534 -40.45 -19.88 -2.30
CA THR A 534 -39.36 -20.87 -2.31
C THR A 534 -39.49 -21.67 -3.59
N GLU A 535 -38.61 -21.47 -4.55
CA GLU A 535 -38.55 -22.33 -5.73
C GLU A 535 -38.21 -23.77 -5.29
N GLY A 536 -39.17 -24.65 -5.36
CA GLY A 536 -38.94 -26.07 -5.14
C GLY A 536 -38.02 -26.61 -6.23
N GLY A 537 -36.89 -27.19 -5.83
CA GLY A 537 -35.92 -27.81 -6.72
C GLY A 537 -35.31 -29.05 -6.07
N SER A 538 -34.60 -29.87 -6.84
CA SER A 538 -33.77 -30.95 -6.32
C SER A 538 -32.31 -30.51 -6.25
N ILE A 539 -31.52 -31.16 -5.40
CA ILE A 539 -30.06 -30.93 -5.34
C ILE A 539 -29.44 -31.19 -6.72
N ALA A 540 -29.91 -32.20 -7.46
CA ALA A 540 -29.45 -32.46 -8.84
C ALA A 540 -29.77 -31.33 -9.84
N GLU A 541 -30.90 -30.60 -9.62
CA GLU A 541 -31.19 -29.40 -10.45
C GLU A 541 -30.29 -28.23 -10.08
N ALA A 542 -30.00 -28.01 -8.80
CA ALA A 542 -29.07 -27.00 -8.33
C ALA A 542 -27.65 -27.25 -8.85
N GLU A 543 -27.18 -28.50 -8.80
CA GLU A 543 -25.88 -28.92 -9.34
C GLU A 543 -25.79 -28.73 -10.87
N ARG A 544 -26.82 -29.14 -11.63
CA ARG A 544 -26.85 -28.90 -13.07
C ARG A 544 -26.85 -27.41 -13.42
N ARG A 545 -27.59 -26.60 -12.68
CA ARG A 545 -27.59 -25.14 -12.85
C ARG A 545 -26.22 -24.56 -12.57
N PHE A 546 -25.58 -24.96 -11.48
CA PHE A 546 -24.22 -24.55 -11.15
C PHE A 546 -23.22 -24.91 -12.26
N ASN A 547 -23.19 -26.17 -12.70
CA ASN A 547 -22.27 -26.62 -13.74
C ASN A 547 -22.46 -25.87 -15.06
N ARG A 548 -23.70 -25.53 -15.43
CA ARG A 548 -23.99 -24.69 -16.60
C ARG A 548 -23.47 -23.27 -16.40
N LYS A 549 -23.78 -22.61 -15.28
CA LYS A 549 -23.30 -21.26 -14.96
C LYS A 549 -21.79 -21.19 -14.88
N LEU A 550 -21.16 -22.20 -14.28
CA LEU A 550 -19.71 -22.31 -14.19
C LEU A 550 -19.06 -22.40 -15.59
N LYS A 551 -19.63 -23.20 -16.48
CA LYS A 551 -19.20 -23.29 -17.89
C LYS A 551 -19.35 -21.93 -18.61
N GLU A 552 -20.52 -21.28 -18.47
CA GLU A 552 -20.80 -19.98 -19.08
C GLU A 552 -19.84 -18.88 -18.55
N ALA A 553 -19.60 -18.84 -17.22
CA ALA A 553 -18.74 -17.84 -16.61
C ALA A 553 -17.29 -17.94 -17.08
N LEU A 554 -16.77 -19.16 -17.14
CA LEU A 554 -15.36 -19.41 -17.51
C LEU A 554 -15.16 -19.53 -19.03
N GLY A 555 -16.23 -19.69 -19.82
CA GLY A 555 -16.15 -19.81 -21.28
C GLY A 555 -15.55 -21.14 -21.79
N VAL A 556 -15.57 -22.20 -20.97
CA VAL A 556 -14.89 -23.49 -21.24
C VAL A 556 -15.76 -24.69 -20.88
#